data_88ad2a0d657d1d44ff85d666409ac95e
#
_entry.id   88ad2a0d657d1d44ff85d666409ac95e
#
_cell.length_a   1.000
_cell.length_b   1.000
_cell.length_c   1.000
_cell.angle_alpha   90.00
_cell.angle_beta   90.00
_cell.angle_gamma   90.00
#
_symmetry.space_group_name_H-M   'P 1'
#
loop_
_entity.id
_entity.type
_entity.pdbx_description
1 polymer ?
#
loop_
_entity_poly.entity_id
_entity_poly.type
_entity_poly.pdbx_seq_one_letter_code
_entity_poly.pdbx_strand_id
1 'polypeptide(L)'
;DLYGANLRGANLRWANLLGADLSGADLYGANLRGANLTDARLSGADLLGADLYGANLRGANLRWANLLGADLSGADLAGANLAGANLSGADLSGANLRGANLFVARGLYLLGETPSGLVFLQAHPGRWLMKVGCWDGTPDELRDLIASDDGWPEAEGDEISRRRPYLEAVLAYAEVFMADHSDDIKESGDE
;
A
#
# COMPACT_ATOMS: atom_id res chain seq x y z
N ASP A 1 -20.80 -1.52 17.18
CA ASP A 1 -21.20 -0.69 16.05
C ASP A 1 -20.64 0.71 16.24
N LEU A 2 -19.83 1.20 15.29
CA LEU A 2 -19.17 2.52 15.30
C LEU A 2 -19.46 3.25 13.97
N TYR A 3 -20.56 2.89 13.32
CA TYR A 3 -20.99 3.54 12.07
C TYR A 3 -21.07 5.05 12.22
N GLY A 4 -20.34 5.79 11.36
CA GLY A 4 -20.29 7.25 11.37
C GLY A 4 -19.73 7.88 12.65
N ALA A 5 -19.09 7.10 13.52
CA ALA A 5 -18.56 7.61 14.77
C ALA A 5 -17.46 8.66 14.55
N ASN A 6 -17.39 9.68 15.41
CA ASN A 6 -16.28 10.62 15.44
C ASN A 6 -15.17 10.06 16.35
N LEU A 7 -14.09 9.60 15.74
CA LEU A 7 -12.91 9.02 16.39
C LEU A 7 -11.63 9.78 16.03
N ARG A 8 -11.76 11.08 15.67
CA ARG A 8 -10.61 11.93 15.30
C ARG A 8 -9.55 11.93 16.40
N GLY A 9 -8.31 11.63 16.01
CA GLY A 9 -7.17 11.59 16.93
C GLY A 9 -7.29 10.57 18.06
N ALA A 10 -8.26 9.66 17.99
CA ALA A 10 -8.46 8.65 19.03
C ALA A 10 -7.23 7.73 19.15
N ASN A 11 -6.91 7.34 20.39
CA ASN A 11 -5.89 6.32 20.64
C ASN A 11 -6.52 4.93 20.68
N LEU A 12 -6.39 4.20 19.58
CA LEU A 12 -6.91 2.85 19.36
C LEU A 12 -5.78 1.82 19.18
N ARG A 13 -4.59 2.12 19.74
CA ARG A 13 -3.44 1.19 19.68
C ARG A 13 -3.81 -0.16 20.27
N TRP A 14 -3.50 -1.23 19.52
CA TRP A 14 -3.76 -2.62 19.92
C TRP A 14 -5.23 -2.93 20.17
N ALA A 15 -6.16 -2.03 19.79
CA ALA A 15 -7.58 -2.28 19.96
C ALA A 15 -8.02 -3.51 19.19
N ASN A 16 -8.93 -4.28 19.77
CA ASN A 16 -9.61 -5.37 19.06
C ASN A 16 -10.89 -4.83 18.41
N LEU A 17 -10.83 -4.60 17.12
CA LEU A 17 -11.91 -4.12 16.26
C LEU A 17 -12.32 -5.17 15.21
N LEU A 18 -12.10 -6.47 15.54
CA LEU A 18 -12.47 -7.60 14.68
C LEU A 18 -13.95 -7.49 14.26
N GLY A 19 -14.19 -7.45 12.94
CA GLY A 19 -15.53 -7.37 12.37
C GLY A 19 -16.32 -6.10 12.75
N ALA A 20 -15.68 -5.09 13.33
CA ALA A 20 -16.35 -3.84 13.72
C ALA A 20 -16.91 -3.11 12.50
N ASP A 21 -18.09 -2.48 12.67
CA ASP A 21 -18.62 -1.56 11.67
C ASP A 21 -18.15 -0.13 11.98
N LEU A 22 -17.21 0.34 11.19
CA LEU A 22 -16.61 1.67 11.17
C LEU A 22 -16.94 2.41 9.86
N SER A 23 -17.96 1.94 9.14
CA SER A 23 -18.33 2.55 7.84
C SER A 23 -18.67 4.03 8.03
N GLY A 24 -18.05 4.90 7.21
CA GLY A 24 -18.21 6.34 7.30
C GLY A 24 -17.68 7.01 8.58
N ALA A 25 -16.97 6.27 9.45
CA ALA A 25 -16.39 6.86 10.67
C ALA A 25 -15.30 7.89 10.33
N ASP A 26 -15.20 8.94 11.15
CA ASP A 26 -14.12 9.92 11.09
C ASP A 26 -12.97 9.47 12.01
N LEU A 27 -11.93 8.93 11.40
CA LEU A 27 -10.70 8.44 12.04
C LEU A 27 -9.47 9.31 11.69
N TYR A 28 -9.71 10.57 11.31
CA TYR A 28 -8.65 11.52 10.98
C TYR A 28 -7.56 11.53 12.07
N GLY A 29 -6.30 11.25 11.69
CA GLY A 29 -5.16 11.25 12.59
C GLY A 29 -5.28 10.27 13.76
N ALA A 30 -6.18 9.29 13.71
CA ALA A 30 -6.31 8.29 14.77
C ALA A 30 -5.08 7.38 14.84
N ASN A 31 -4.73 6.95 16.05
CA ASN A 31 -3.63 5.99 16.25
C ASN A 31 -4.21 4.57 16.37
N LEU A 32 -4.04 3.79 15.30
CA LEU A 32 -4.49 2.40 15.15
C LEU A 32 -3.32 1.40 15.09
N ARG A 33 -2.12 1.80 15.59
CA ARG A 33 -0.93 0.92 15.57
C ARG A 33 -1.22 -0.44 16.18
N GLY A 34 -0.96 -1.50 15.40
CA GLY A 34 -1.14 -2.88 15.82
C GLY A 34 -2.59 -3.26 16.13
N ALA A 35 -3.58 -2.44 15.79
CA ALA A 35 -4.98 -2.77 15.99
C ALA A 35 -5.41 -3.98 15.14
N ASN A 36 -6.32 -4.80 15.67
CA ASN A 36 -6.94 -5.88 14.95
C ASN A 36 -8.23 -5.40 14.27
N LEU A 37 -8.17 -5.14 12.98
CA LEU A 37 -9.27 -4.72 12.10
C LEU A 37 -9.66 -5.83 11.11
N THR A 38 -9.35 -7.09 11.42
CA THR A 38 -9.72 -8.22 10.56
C THR A 38 -11.23 -8.18 10.28
N ASP A 39 -11.60 -8.30 8.99
CA ASP A 39 -12.98 -8.27 8.49
C ASP A 39 -13.80 -7.04 8.91
N ALA A 40 -13.14 -5.98 9.40
CA ALA A 40 -13.81 -4.73 9.75
C ALA A 40 -14.41 -4.04 8.52
N ARG A 41 -15.51 -3.34 8.71
CA ARG A 41 -16.17 -2.52 7.70
C ARG A 41 -15.72 -1.07 7.88
N LEU A 42 -14.94 -0.56 6.92
CA LEU A 42 -14.36 0.78 6.89
C LEU A 42 -14.75 1.52 5.59
N SER A 43 -15.84 1.08 4.96
CA SER A 43 -16.27 1.69 3.70
C SER A 43 -16.58 3.18 3.87
N GLY A 44 -15.90 4.03 3.08
CA GLY A 44 -16.03 5.48 3.16
C GLY A 44 -15.52 6.13 4.45
N ALA A 45 -14.80 5.41 5.29
CA ALA A 45 -14.19 5.98 6.50
C ALA A 45 -13.11 7.02 6.14
N ASP A 46 -12.98 8.07 6.94
CA ASP A 46 -11.89 9.05 6.83
C ASP A 46 -10.73 8.66 7.74
N LEU A 47 -9.68 8.13 7.13
CA LEU A 47 -8.42 7.68 7.76
C LEU A 47 -7.25 8.60 7.38
N LEU A 48 -7.53 9.85 6.96
CA LEU A 48 -6.51 10.81 6.57
C LEU A 48 -5.47 10.96 7.68
N GLY A 49 -4.19 10.69 7.34
CA GLY A 49 -3.06 10.78 8.27
C GLY A 49 -3.15 9.82 9.47
N ALA A 50 -4.00 8.80 9.44
CA ALA A 50 -4.07 7.82 10.52
C ALA A 50 -2.82 6.95 10.59
N ASP A 51 -2.43 6.56 11.80
CA ASP A 51 -1.31 5.65 12.06
C ASP A 51 -1.83 4.20 12.18
N LEU A 52 -1.64 3.43 11.11
CA LEU A 52 -2.03 2.01 10.98
C LEU A 52 -0.81 1.07 10.96
N TYR A 53 0.35 1.55 11.45
CA TYR A 53 1.57 0.74 11.48
C TYR A 53 1.33 -0.65 12.07
N GLY A 54 1.64 -1.69 11.30
CA GLY A 54 1.51 -3.08 11.75
C GLY A 54 0.08 -3.51 12.10
N ALA A 55 -0.95 -2.76 11.69
CA ALA A 55 -2.34 -3.14 11.93
C ALA A 55 -2.72 -4.37 11.10
N ASN A 56 -3.61 -5.21 11.63
CA ASN A 56 -4.17 -6.34 10.91
C ASN A 56 -5.50 -5.93 10.27
N LEU A 57 -5.47 -5.76 8.95
CA LEU A 57 -6.61 -5.37 8.09
C LEU A 57 -7.04 -6.50 7.14
N ARG A 58 -6.71 -7.77 7.47
CA ARG A 58 -7.07 -8.92 6.61
C ARG A 58 -8.57 -8.95 6.36
N GLY A 59 -8.94 -9.06 5.07
CA GLY A 59 -10.34 -9.13 4.66
C GLY A 59 -11.16 -7.86 4.92
N ALA A 60 -10.58 -6.80 5.48
CA ALA A 60 -11.28 -5.56 5.78
C ALA A 60 -11.87 -4.91 4.52
N ASN A 61 -13.03 -4.29 4.64
CA ASN A 61 -13.67 -3.54 3.58
C ASN A 61 -13.34 -2.04 3.70
N LEU A 62 -12.37 -1.57 2.93
CA LEU A 62 -11.88 -0.19 2.85
C LEU A 62 -12.35 0.53 1.55
N ARG A 63 -13.44 0.06 0.93
CA ARG A 63 -13.95 0.68 -0.29
C ARG A 63 -14.22 2.16 -0.05
N TRP A 64 -13.68 3.01 -0.96
CA TRP A 64 -13.85 4.46 -0.92
C TRP A 64 -13.34 5.14 0.35
N ALA A 65 -12.55 4.43 1.18
CA ALA A 65 -11.93 5.03 2.36
C ALA A 65 -10.88 6.09 1.94
N ASN A 66 -10.75 7.12 2.74
CA ASN A 66 -9.72 8.13 2.58
C ASN A 66 -8.50 7.77 3.44
N LEU A 67 -7.45 7.26 2.82
CA LEU A 67 -6.18 6.87 3.45
C LEU A 67 -5.04 7.83 3.05
N LEU A 68 -5.38 9.06 2.60
CA LEU A 68 -4.39 10.05 2.20
C LEU A 68 -3.37 10.27 3.32
N GLY A 69 -2.07 10.04 3.03
CA GLY A 69 -0.98 10.22 3.97
C GLY A 69 -1.02 9.32 5.21
N ALA A 70 -1.81 8.24 5.20
CA ALA A 70 -1.84 7.29 6.31
C ALA A 70 -0.55 6.44 6.38
N ASP A 71 -0.12 6.07 7.58
CA ASP A 71 0.96 5.10 7.78
C ASP A 71 0.38 3.68 7.84
N LEU A 72 0.54 2.92 6.74
CA LEU A 72 0.17 1.50 6.62
C LEU A 72 1.41 0.59 6.63
N SER A 73 2.57 1.11 7.02
CA SER A 73 3.81 0.35 6.99
C SER A 73 3.73 -0.90 7.86
N GLY A 74 4.12 -2.04 7.29
CA GLY A 74 4.02 -3.35 7.92
C GLY A 74 2.59 -3.84 8.18
N ALA A 75 1.54 -3.18 7.71
CA ALA A 75 0.16 -3.62 7.89
C ALA A 75 -0.16 -4.88 7.08
N ASP A 76 -1.02 -5.75 7.62
CA ASP A 76 -1.53 -6.92 6.89
C ASP A 76 -2.88 -6.61 6.23
N LEU A 77 -2.85 -6.34 4.93
CA LEU A 77 -4.00 -6.04 4.07
C LEU A 77 -4.40 -7.24 3.19
N ALA A 78 -3.97 -8.45 3.54
CA ALA A 78 -4.28 -9.63 2.73
C ALA A 78 -5.79 -9.82 2.54
N GLY A 79 -6.22 -9.87 1.27
CA GLY A 79 -7.63 -10.01 0.90
C GLY A 79 -8.50 -8.78 1.19
N ALA A 80 -7.93 -7.66 1.64
CA ALA A 80 -8.69 -6.43 1.90
C ALA A 80 -9.29 -5.85 0.61
N ASN A 81 -10.44 -5.21 0.72
CA ASN A 81 -11.07 -4.52 -0.39
C ASN A 81 -10.81 -3.01 -0.32
N LEU A 82 -9.87 -2.53 -1.11
CA LEU A 82 -9.44 -1.13 -1.24
C LEU A 82 -10.01 -0.45 -2.50
N ALA A 83 -11.03 -1.04 -3.13
CA ALA A 83 -11.57 -0.49 -4.38
C ALA A 83 -12.04 0.95 -4.19
N GLY A 84 -11.49 1.87 -4.99
CA GLY A 84 -11.76 3.30 -4.94
C GLY A 84 -11.19 4.04 -3.74
N ALA A 85 -10.40 3.38 -2.88
CA ALA A 85 -9.74 4.06 -1.76
C ALA A 85 -8.72 5.10 -2.26
N ASN A 86 -8.50 6.15 -1.47
CA ASN A 86 -7.47 7.14 -1.73
C ASN A 86 -6.22 6.80 -0.89
N LEU A 87 -5.19 6.28 -1.52
CA LEU A 87 -3.91 5.91 -0.93
C LEU A 87 -2.78 6.90 -1.29
N SER A 88 -3.13 8.08 -1.81
CA SER A 88 -2.13 9.07 -2.19
C SER A 88 -1.26 9.44 -0.98
N GLY A 89 0.08 9.37 -1.13
CA GLY A 89 1.02 9.64 -0.06
C GLY A 89 0.96 8.71 1.16
N ALA A 90 0.16 7.63 1.13
CA ALA A 90 0.18 6.64 2.20
C ALA A 90 1.49 5.84 2.18
N ASP A 91 2.01 5.49 3.35
CA ASP A 91 3.17 4.60 3.46
C ASP A 91 2.70 3.13 3.49
N LEU A 92 3.06 2.36 2.47
CA LEU A 92 2.77 0.92 2.34
C LEU A 92 4.02 0.06 2.48
N SER A 93 5.14 0.61 2.97
CA SER A 93 6.41 -0.10 3.14
C SER A 93 6.22 -1.37 3.98
N GLY A 94 6.63 -2.52 3.47
CA GLY A 94 6.46 -3.81 4.15
C GLY A 94 5.00 -4.27 4.31
N ALA A 95 4.01 -3.55 3.78
CA ALA A 95 2.61 -3.98 3.89
C ALA A 95 2.32 -5.24 3.04
N ASN A 96 1.50 -6.14 3.58
CA ASN A 96 1.05 -7.33 2.86
C ASN A 96 -0.26 -7.06 2.10
N LEU A 97 -0.20 -6.91 0.79
CA LEU A 97 -1.35 -6.66 -0.11
C LEU A 97 -1.79 -7.91 -0.89
N ARG A 98 -1.38 -9.12 -0.45
CA ARG A 98 -1.70 -10.36 -1.17
C ARG A 98 -3.22 -10.54 -1.31
N GLY A 99 -3.70 -10.62 -2.57
CA GLY A 99 -5.12 -10.78 -2.86
C GLY A 99 -5.99 -9.56 -2.53
N ALA A 100 -5.40 -8.43 -2.21
CA ALA A 100 -6.14 -7.18 -2.01
C ALA A 100 -6.75 -6.68 -3.33
N ASN A 101 -7.96 -6.14 -3.25
CA ASN A 101 -8.61 -5.50 -4.39
C ASN A 101 -8.28 -4.01 -4.42
N LEU A 102 -7.46 -3.59 -5.37
CA LEU A 102 -7.00 -2.20 -5.58
C LEU A 102 -7.69 -1.52 -6.77
N PHE A 103 -8.82 -2.05 -7.24
CA PHE A 103 -9.50 -1.51 -8.42
C PHE A 103 -9.84 -0.02 -8.23
N VAL A 104 -9.34 0.84 -9.15
CA VAL A 104 -9.44 2.31 -9.12
C VAL A 104 -8.99 2.96 -7.80
N ALA A 105 -8.14 2.31 -7.00
CA ALA A 105 -7.49 2.96 -5.87
C ALA A 105 -6.58 4.09 -6.38
N ARG A 106 -6.58 5.23 -5.68
CA ARG A 106 -5.76 6.39 -6.05
C ARG A 106 -4.40 6.34 -5.35
N GLY A 107 -3.38 6.90 -6.01
CA GLY A 107 -2.02 6.95 -5.47
C GLY A 107 -1.21 5.67 -5.70
N LEU A 108 -1.81 4.66 -6.32
CA LEU A 108 -1.16 3.43 -6.74
C LEU A 108 -1.40 3.20 -8.22
N TYR A 109 -0.34 2.87 -8.94
CA TYR A 109 -0.39 2.54 -10.37
C TYR A 109 -0.05 1.06 -10.52
N LEU A 110 -1.08 0.23 -10.64
CA LEU A 110 -0.92 -1.22 -10.80
C LEU A 110 -0.31 -1.51 -12.17
N LEU A 111 0.90 -2.05 -12.19
CA LEU A 111 1.62 -2.43 -13.40
C LEU A 111 1.33 -3.87 -13.84
N GLY A 112 0.85 -4.71 -12.93
CA GLY A 112 0.52 -6.10 -13.22
C GLY A 112 0.77 -7.04 -12.07
N GLU A 113 0.89 -8.32 -12.39
CA GLU A 113 1.22 -9.39 -11.45
C GLU A 113 2.37 -10.23 -12.04
N THR A 114 3.32 -10.58 -11.20
CA THR A 114 4.43 -11.47 -11.52
C THR A 114 4.34 -12.74 -10.68
N PRO A 115 5.14 -13.77 -10.94
CA PRO A 115 5.26 -14.92 -10.03
C PRO A 115 5.62 -14.51 -8.58
N SER A 116 6.22 -13.32 -8.40
CA SER A 116 6.55 -12.76 -7.09
C SER A 116 5.38 -12.02 -6.43
N GLY A 117 4.27 -11.79 -7.14
CA GLY A 117 3.06 -11.11 -6.65
C GLY A 117 2.72 -9.84 -7.41
N LEU A 118 1.87 -9.02 -6.83
CA LEU A 118 1.43 -7.74 -7.40
C LEU A 118 2.61 -6.77 -7.56
N VAL A 119 2.57 -6.03 -8.66
CA VAL A 119 3.54 -4.97 -8.97
C VAL A 119 2.80 -3.66 -9.11
N PHE A 120 3.20 -2.67 -8.36
CA PHE A 120 2.68 -1.32 -8.50
C PHE A 120 3.74 -0.25 -8.22
N LEU A 121 3.50 0.94 -8.79
CA LEU A 121 4.20 2.18 -8.46
C LEU A 121 3.35 3.02 -7.54
N GLN A 122 4.02 3.73 -6.66
CA GLN A 122 3.42 4.72 -5.79
C GLN A 122 4.17 6.04 -5.93
N ALA A 123 3.43 7.11 -6.22
CA ALA A 123 4.00 8.45 -6.29
C ALA A 123 4.17 8.99 -4.86
N HIS A 124 5.38 9.45 -4.55
CA HIS A 124 5.71 10.20 -3.34
C HIS A 124 6.34 11.54 -3.73
N PRO A 125 6.30 12.56 -2.87
CA PRO A 125 6.99 13.81 -3.14
C PRO A 125 8.46 13.57 -3.50
N GLY A 126 8.86 14.00 -4.70
CA GLY A 126 10.22 13.92 -5.21
C GLY A 126 10.70 12.53 -5.64
N ARG A 127 9.91 11.47 -5.51
CA ARG A 127 10.35 10.11 -5.89
C ARG A 127 9.20 9.15 -6.20
N TRP A 128 9.54 8.10 -6.93
CA TRP A 128 8.70 6.93 -7.09
C TRP A 128 9.13 5.82 -6.13
N LEU A 129 8.16 5.13 -5.52
CA LEU A 129 8.35 3.86 -4.85
C LEU A 129 7.72 2.76 -5.68
N MET A 130 8.29 1.56 -5.59
CA MET A 130 7.85 0.38 -6.32
C MET A 130 7.68 -0.78 -5.37
N LYS A 131 6.62 -1.55 -5.54
CA LYS A 131 6.41 -2.81 -4.81
C LYS A 131 6.30 -3.97 -5.77
N VAL A 132 7.00 -5.06 -5.47
CA VAL A 132 6.97 -6.31 -6.24
C VAL A 132 6.81 -7.47 -5.28
N GLY A 133 5.58 -7.92 -5.08
CA GLY A 133 5.29 -8.93 -4.07
C GLY A 133 5.62 -8.45 -2.66
N CYS A 134 6.57 -9.12 -1.99
CA CYS A 134 7.06 -8.72 -0.67
C CYS A 134 8.22 -7.71 -0.69
N TRP A 135 8.85 -7.47 -1.84
CA TRP A 135 9.91 -6.47 -1.99
C TRP A 135 9.31 -5.08 -2.20
N ASP A 136 9.92 -4.08 -1.58
CA ASP A 136 9.62 -2.66 -1.80
C ASP A 136 10.90 -1.84 -1.79
N GLY A 137 10.91 -0.76 -2.58
CA GLY A 137 12.04 0.11 -2.77
C GLY A 137 11.83 1.10 -3.91
N THR A 138 12.90 1.73 -4.36
CA THR A 138 12.90 2.59 -5.53
C THR A 138 13.17 1.77 -6.81
N PRO A 139 12.80 2.27 -8.00
CA PRO A 139 13.17 1.63 -9.27
C PRO A 139 14.68 1.43 -9.45
N ASP A 140 15.50 2.35 -8.92
CA ASP A 140 16.97 2.22 -8.97
C ASP A 140 17.45 1.06 -8.08
N GLU A 141 16.91 0.92 -6.88
CA GLU A 141 17.20 -0.22 -5.99
C GLU A 141 16.74 -1.55 -6.62
N LEU A 142 15.61 -1.56 -7.35
CA LEU A 142 15.20 -2.75 -8.10
C LEU A 142 16.18 -3.07 -9.24
N ARG A 143 16.69 -2.06 -9.94
CA ARG A 143 17.69 -2.24 -11.01
C ARG A 143 18.96 -2.89 -10.45
N ASP A 144 19.44 -2.39 -9.30
CA ASP A 144 20.61 -2.92 -8.63
C ASP A 144 20.38 -4.37 -8.15
N LEU A 145 19.19 -4.67 -7.61
CA LEU A 145 18.80 -6.02 -7.21
C LEU A 145 18.77 -6.98 -8.42
N ILE A 146 18.20 -6.56 -9.55
CA ILE A 146 18.15 -7.36 -10.79
C ILE A 146 19.57 -7.65 -11.32
N ALA A 147 20.49 -6.70 -11.20
CA ALA A 147 21.88 -6.85 -11.63
C ALA A 147 22.70 -7.75 -10.68
N SER A 148 22.25 -7.98 -9.46
CA SER A 148 22.90 -8.81 -8.45
C SER A 148 22.36 -10.24 -8.45
N ASP A 149 23.14 -11.20 -8.00
CA ASP A 149 22.71 -12.56 -7.67
C ASP A 149 22.39 -12.71 -6.16
N ASP A 150 22.66 -11.67 -5.38
CA ASP A 150 22.48 -11.64 -3.93
C ASP A 150 21.32 -10.72 -3.53
N GLY A 151 20.73 -11.00 -2.37
CA GLY A 151 19.73 -10.11 -1.76
C GLY A 151 18.30 -10.24 -2.28
N TRP A 152 18.02 -11.23 -3.11
CA TRP A 152 16.68 -11.45 -3.64
C TRP A 152 15.73 -11.96 -2.54
N PRO A 153 14.63 -11.26 -2.28
CA PRO A 153 13.64 -11.73 -1.31
C PRO A 153 13.06 -13.08 -1.73
N GLU A 154 13.11 -14.06 -0.81
CA GLU A 154 12.48 -15.38 -0.99
C GLU A 154 12.88 -16.14 -2.27
N ALA A 155 14.06 -15.86 -2.86
CA ALA A 155 14.56 -16.54 -4.05
C ALA A 155 16.04 -16.87 -3.93
N GLU A 156 16.41 -18.10 -4.30
CA GLU A 156 17.78 -18.59 -4.32
C GLU A 156 18.07 -19.38 -5.61
N GLY A 157 19.31 -19.31 -6.08
CA GLY A 157 19.80 -20.13 -7.19
C GLY A 157 18.97 -20.02 -8.47
N ASP A 158 18.47 -21.15 -8.97
CA ASP A 158 17.71 -21.22 -10.23
C ASP A 158 16.42 -20.36 -10.24
N GLU A 159 15.89 -20.05 -9.06
CA GLU A 159 14.68 -19.24 -8.94
C GLU A 159 14.96 -17.76 -9.28
N ILE A 160 16.14 -17.25 -8.93
CA ILE A 160 16.59 -15.92 -9.34
C ILE A 160 16.58 -15.83 -10.88
N SER A 161 17.18 -16.82 -11.55
CA SER A 161 17.24 -16.87 -13.02
C SER A 161 15.86 -16.92 -13.67
N ARG A 162 14.86 -17.55 -13.01
CA ARG A 162 13.48 -17.59 -13.51
C ARG A 162 12.72 -16.28 -13.29
N ARG A 163 12.96 -15.58 -12.18
CA ARG A 163 12.25 -14.34 -11.82
C ARG A 163 12.82 -13.12 -12.54
N ARG A 164 14.13 -13.09 -12.80
CA ARG A 164 14.85 -11.95 -13.39
C ARG A 164 14.19 -11.40 -14.65
N PRO A 165 13.86 -12.18 -15.69
CA PRO A 165 13.25 -11.65 -16.91
C PRO A 165 11.91 -10.94 -16.69
N TYR A 166 11.11 -11.39 -15.69
CA TYR A 166 9.87 -10.71 -15.34
C TYR A 166 10.12 -9.36 -14.69
N LEU A 167 11.12 -9.28 -13.80
CA LEU A 167 11.46 -8.03 -13.10
C LEU A 167 12.11 -7.03 -14.05
N GLU A 168 12.93 -7.48 -15.00
CA GLU A 168 13.48 -6.64 -16.07
C GLU A 168 12.36 -6.03 -16.93
N ALA A 169 11.37 -6.82 -17.33
CA ALA A 169 10.23 -6.35 -18.12
C ALA A 169 9.37 -5.35 -17.31
N VAL A 170 9.14 -5.63 -16.04
CA VAL A 170 8.40 -4.75 -15.14
C VAL A 170 9.12 -3.42 -14.92
N LEU A 171 10.43 -3.47 -14.69
CA LEU A 171 11.24 -2.26 -14.52
C LEU A 171 11.23 -1.39 -15.78
N ALA A 172 11.42 -2.00 -16.95
CA ALA A 172 11.38 -1.28 -18.24
C ALA A 172 10.01 -0.60 -18.47
N TYR A 173 8.91 -1.28 -18.14
CA TYR A 173 7.57 -0.68 -18.21
C TYR A 173 7.40 0.46 -17.20
N ALA A 174 7.87 0.25 -15.97
CA ALA A 174 7.81 1.26 -14.92
C ALA A 174 8.56 2.54 -15.30
N GLU A 175 9.74 2.42 -15.91
CA GLU A 175 10.55 3.56 -16.37
C GLU A 175 9.83 4.41 -17.42
N VAL A 176 9.16 3.76 -18.37
CA VAL A 176 8.33 4.46 -19.37
C VAL A 176 7.16 5.15 -18.70
N PHE A 177 6.46 4.44 -17.80
CA PHE A 177 5.32 4.98 -17.06
C PHE A 177 5.73 6.21 -16.23
N MET A 178 6.84 6.12 -15.48
CA MET A 178 7.35 7.21 -14.64
C MET A 178 7.75 8.45 -15.45
N ALA A 179 8.31 8.24 -16.66
CA ALA A 179 8.65 9.34 -17.56
C ALA A 179 7.39 10.09 -18.03
N ASP A 180 6.32 9.35 -18.33
CA ASP A 180 5.04 9.93 -18.76
C ASP A 180 4.27 10.62 -17.61
N HIS A 181 4.52 10.21 -16.36
CA HIS A 181 3.83 10.69 -15.15
C HIS A 181 4.76 11.44 -14.19
N SER A 182 5.81 12.07 -14.72
CA SER A 182 6.81 12.78 -13.91
C SER A 182 6.23 13.93 -13.06
N ASP A 183 5.07 14.44 -13.43
CA ASP A 183 4.38 15.51 -12.69
C ASP A 183 3.75 15.02 -11.38
N ASP A 184 3.46 13.72 -11.28
CA ASP A 184 2.80 13.12 -10.11
C ASP A 184 3.69 13.11 -8.85
N ILE A 185 5.01 13.25 -9.03
CA ILE A 185 5.99 13.31 -7.95
C ILE A 185 6.52 14.71 -7.68
N LYS A 186 6.10 15.72 -8.45
CA LYS A 186 6.49 17.10 -8.17
C LYS A 186 5.88 17.50 -6.82
N GLU A 187 6.71 18.05 -5.94
CA GLU A 187 6.19 18.71 -4.76
C GLU A 187 5.18 19.76 -5.23
N SER A 188 3.99 19.76 -4.63
CA SER A 188 3.06 20.86 -4.82
C SER A 188 3.77 22.10 -4.33
N GLY A 189 4.35 22.84 -5.29
CA GLY A 189 5.02 24.11 -4.99
C GLY A 189 4.03 25.01 -4.27
N ASP A 190 4.54 25.65 -3.24
CA ASP A 190 3.85 26.65 -2.45
C ASP A 190 2.93 27.53 -3.32
N GLU A 191 1.61 27.43 -3.13
CA GLU A 191 0.65 28.48 -3.42
C GLU A 191 0.19 29.13 -2.11
#